data_3f6e826a5ba5c5c7ceb4de33149ce213
#
_entry.id   3f6e826a5ba5c5c7ceb4de33149ce213
#
_cell.length_a   1.000
_cell.length_b   1.000
_cell.length_c   1.000
_cell.angle_alpha   90.00
_cell.angle_beta   90.00
_cell.angle_gamma   90.00
#
_symmetry.space_group_name_H-M   'P 1'
#
loop_
_entity.id
_entity.type
_entity.pdbx_description
1 polymer ?
#
loop_
_entity_poly.entity_id
_entity_poly.type
_entity_poly.pdbx_seq_one_letter_code
_entity_poly.pdbx_strand_id
1 'polypeptide(L)'
;LESALSPDEMLTEIRVPKMNGAGWSFQKFNRRAQDWAIVGVAAWRRGNEAGVGLVNMGSVPILASSVASAIGSGASIADAAALAAAEAEPQSDNNASSEYREHLAKVLVRRALEQSTK
;
A
#
# COMPACT_ATOMS: atom_id res chain seq x y z
N LEU A 1 -20.48 -0.70 -4.61
CA LEU A 1 -19.59 -0.27 -5.69
C LEU A 1 -20.02 1.12 -6.13
N GLU A 2 -19.15 2.11 -5.93
CA GLU A 2 -19.39 3.49 -6.34
C GLU A 2 -18.30 3.92 -7.32
N SER A 3 -18.65 4.81 -8.24
CA SER A 3 -17.73 5.49 -9.14
C SER A 3 -17.69 6.98 -8.78
N ALA A 4 -16.55 7.61 -8.94
CA ALA A 4 -16.43 9.07 -8.82
C ALA A 4 -17.04 9.82 -10.02
N LEU A 5 -17.42 9.08 -11.09
CA LEU A 5 -18.04 9.66 -12.28
C LEU A 5 -19.51 9.99 -12.04
N SER A 6 -19.95 11.17 -12.48
CA SER A 6 -21.36 11.50 -12.61
C SER A 6 -22.02 10.72 -13.76
N PRO A 7 -23.37 10.57 -13.81
CA PRO A 7 -24.05 9.80 -14.84
C PRO A 7 -23.82 10.27 -16.29
N ASP A 8 -23.44 11.54 -16.46
CA ASP A 8 -23.15 12.21 -17.74
C ASP A 8 -21.65 12.34 -18.05
N GLU A 9 -20.79 11.74 -17.20
CA GLU A 9 -19.34 11.77 -17.39
C GLU A 9 -18.80 10.45 -17.94
N MET A 10 -17.71 10.53 -18.66
CA MET A 10 -16.96 9.39 -19.20
C MET A 10 -15.47 9.56 -18.93
N LEU A 11 -14.84 8.53 -18.36
CA LEU A 11 -13.38 8.50 -18.21
C LEU A 11 -12.73 8.41 -19.59
N THR A 12 -12.00 9.44 -20.00
CA THR A 12 -11.35 9.52 -21.31
C THR A 12 -9.88 9.09 -21.32
N GLU A 13 -9.16 9.28 -20.19
CA GLU A 13 -7.75 8.86 -20.07
C GLU A 13 -7.34 8.63 -18.62
N ILE A 14 -6.32 7.82 -18.44
CA ILE A 14 -5.58 7.66 -17.19
C ILE A 14 -4.13 8.02 -17.45
N ARG A 15 -3.57 8.95 -16.66
CA ARG A 15 -2.18 9.37 -16.74
C ARG A 15 -1.37 8.73 -15.62
N VAL A 16 -0.38 7.95 -15.98
CA VAL A 16 0.53 7.31 -15.03
C VAL A 16 1.93 7.90 -15.21
N PRO A 17 2.54 8.49 -14.17
CA PRO A 17 3.89 9.03 -14.27
C PRO A 17 4.91 7.91 -14.49
N LYS A 18 5.93 8.16 -15.31
CA LYS A 18 7.06 7.25 -15.46
C LYS A 18 7.95 7.33 -14.22
N MET A 19 8.18 6.20 -13.58
CA MET A 19 8.99 6.09 -12.35
C MET A 19 10.45 5.72 -12.66
N ASN A 20 11.11 6.48 -13.53
CA ASN A 20 12.49 6.22 -13.93
C ASN A 20 13.43 6.30 -12.72
N GLY A 21 14.28 5.28 -12.56
CA GLY A 21 15.24 5.18 -11.45
C GLY A 21 14.64 4.79 -10.10
N ALA A 22 13.33 4.52 -10.01
CA ALA A 22 12.73 3.98 -8.81
C ALA A 22 12.83 2.45 -8.77
N GLY A 23 13.19 1.90 -7.61
CA GLY A 23 12.94 0.51 -7.29
C GLY A 23 11.48 0.33 -6.88
N TRP A 24 10.92 -0.85 -7.08
CA TRP A 24 9.54 -1.14 -6.71
C TRP A 24 9.36 -2.57 -6.24
N SER A 25 8.33 -2.81 -5.47
CA SER A 25 7.92 -4.15 -5.04
C SER A 25 6.40 -4.22 -4.87
N PHE A 26 5.84 -5.38 -5.17
CA PHE A 26 4.45 -5.69 -4.86
C PHE A 26 4.39 -6.94 -3.99
N GLN A 27 3.74 -6.82 -2.84
CA GLN A 27 3.52 -7.91 -1.89
C GLN A 27 2.03 -8.23 -1.84
N LYS A 28 1.68 -9.49 -2.03
CA LYS A 28 0.30 -9.97 -1.91
C LYS A 28 0.26 -11.11 -0.91
N PHE A 29 -0.44 -10.92 0.21
CA PHE A 29 -0.70 -11.99 1.16
C PHE A 29 -2.11 -12.54 0.94
N ASN A 30 -2.20 -13.81 0.57
CA ASN A 30 -3.45 -14.52 0.28
C ASN A 30 -3.37 -15.95 0.80
N ARG A 31 -4.52 -16.59 0.98
CA ARG A 31 -4.60 -17.98 1.48
C ARG A 31 -4.38 -19.00 0.37
N ARG A 32 -4.89 -18.72 -0.82
CA ARG A 32 -4.80 -19.58 -2.01
C ARG A 32 -4.30 -18.75 -3.19
N ALA A 33 -3.70 -19.40 -4.18
CA ALA A 33 -3.03 -18.73 -5.30
C ALA A 33 -3.93 -17.73 -6.05
N GLN A 34 -5.23 -17.99 -6.17
CA GLN A 34 -6.17 -17.15 -6.91
C GLN A 34 -7.11 -16.33 -6.00
N ASP A 35 -6.91 -16.37 -4.68
CA ASP A 35 -7.71 -15.57 -3.75
C ASP A 35 -7.38 -14.07 -3.87
N TRP A 36 -8.32 -13.26 -3.45
CA TRP A 36 -8.09 -11.85 -3.17
C TRP A 36 -7.06 -11.70 -2.07
N ALA A 37 -6.33 -10.59 -2.08
CA ALA A 37 -5.38 -10.32 -1.02
C ALA A 37 -6.09 -10.14 0.32
N ILE A 38 -5.61 -10.81 1.36
CA ILE A 38 -5.94 -10.45 2.76
C ILE A 38 -5.38 -9.06 3.03
N VAL A 39 -4.12 -8.83 2.63
CA VAL A 39 -3.48 -7.52 2.54
C VAL A 39 -2.57 -7.52 1.31
N GLY A 40 -2.64 -6.45 0.51
CA GLY A 40 -1.72 -6.19 -0.59
C GLY A 40 -0.96 -4.88 -0.37
N VAL A 41 0.30 -4.84 -0.77
CA VAL A 41 1.17 -3.68 -0.66
C VAL A 41 1.89 -3.45 -1.98
N ALA A 42 1.75 -2.26 -2.54
CA ALA A 42 2.57 -1.78 -3.64
C ALA A 42 3.49 -0.67 -3.11
N ALA A 43 4.80 -0.83 -3.25
CA ALA A 43 5.76 0.16 -2.79
C ALA A 43 6.77 0.51 -3.89
N TRP A 44 7.24 1.76 -3.85
CA TRP A 44 8.36 2.21 -4.64
C TRP A 44 9.28 3.11 -3.82
N ARG A 45 10.55 3.16 -4.20
CA ARG A 45 11.56 4.06 -3.61
C ARG A 45 12.48 4.65 -4.65
N ARG A 46 12.88 5.90 -4.42
CA ARG A 46 13.92 6.60 -5.18
C ARG A 46 14.66 7.56 -4.24
N GLY A 47 15.85 7.16 -3.77
CA GLY A 47 16.56 7.91 -2.73
C GLY A 47 15.71 8.02 -1.45
N ASN A 48 15.43 9.24 -1.01
CA ASN A 48 14.58 9.53 0.16
C ASN A 48 13.09 9.68 -0.18
N GLU A 49 12.70 9.46 -1.43
CA GLU A 49 11.30 9.44 -1.82
C GLU A 49 10.75 8.02 -1.76
N ALA A 50 9.52 7.87 -1.31
CA ALA A 50 8.80 6.59 -1.31
C ALA A 50 7.31 6.81 -1.50
N GLY A 51 6.64 5.80 -2.02
CA GLY A 51 5.20 5.71 -2.01
C GLY A 51 4.77 4.29 -1.67
N VAL A 52 3.72 4.19 -0.86
CA VAL A 52 3.18 2.90 -0.40
C VAL A 52 1.66 2.92 -0.54
N GLY A 53 1.15 2.05 -1.40
CA GLY A 53 -0.28 1.80 -1.55
C GLY A 53 -0.67 0.49 -0.86
N LEU A 54 -1.79 0.53 -0.13
CA LEU A 54 -2.35 -0.61 0.58
C LEU A 54 -3.66 -1.06 -0.06
N VAL A 55 -3.83 -2.36 -0.23
CA VAL A 55 -5.03 -3.00 -0.75
C VAL A 55 -5.70 -3.79 0.36
N ASN A 56 -7.03 -3.70 0.44
CA ASN A 56 -7.86 -4.36 1.45
C ASN A 56 -7.56 -3.94 2.89
N MET A 57 -7.20 -2.67 3.06
CA MET A 57 -6.95 -2.03 4.35
C MET A 57 -7.95 -0.89 4.65
N GLY A 58 -9.03 -0.83 3.88
CA GLY A 58 -10.14 0.11 3.97
C GLY A 58 -11.16 -0.18 2.87
N SER A 59 -12.17 0.66 2.74
CA SER A 59 -13.22 0.55 1.70
C SER A 59 -12.70 0.82 0.28
N VAL A 60 -11.57 1.52 0.18
CA VAL A 60 -10.84 1.85 -1.06
C VAL A 60 -9.34 1.59 -0.85
N PRO A 61 -8.52 1.53 -1.92
CA PRO A 61 -7.06 1.51 -1.78
C PRO A 61 -6.56 2.72 -0.99
N ILE A 62 -5.63 2.49 -0.05
CA ILE A 62 -5.11 3.51 0.86
C ILE A 62 -3.69 3.90 0.43
N LEU A 63 -3.40 5.20 0.43
CA LEU A 63 -2.03 5.72 0.36
C LEU A 63 -1.51 5.87 1.79
N ALA A 64 -0.49 5.10 2.16
CA ALA A 64 0.16 5.19 3.47
C ALA A 64 1.14 6.39 3.51
N SER A 65 0.59 7.59 3.61
CA SER A 65 1.34 8.85 3.56
C SER A 65 2.28 9.03 4.73
N SER A 66 1.94 8.53 5.92
CA SER A 66 2.81 8.53 7.09
C SER A 66 4.10 7.75 6.86
N VAL A 67 4.04 6.62 6.14
CA VAL A 67 5.22 5.83 5.76
C VAL A 67 6.12 6.63 4.80
N ALA A 68 5.53 7.24 3.77
CA ALA A 68 6.28 8.05 2.80
C ALA A 68 6.96 9.24 3.47
N SER A 69 6.25 9.94 4.37
CA SER A 69 6.77 11.06 5.15
C SER A 69 7.93 10.65 6.06
N ALA A 70 7.82 9.50 6.73
CA ALA A 70 8.89 8.98 7.59
C ALA A 70 10.16 8.67 6.79
N ILE A 71 10.05 8.00 5.63
CA ILE A 71 11.18 7.75 4.72
C ILE A 71 11.79 9.08 4.25
N GLY A 72 10.96 10.05 3.86
CA GLY A 72 11.41 11.39 3.43
C GLY A 72 12.17 12.14 4.52
N SER A 73 11.84 11.90 5.78
CA SER A 73 12.50 12.47 6.96
C SER A 73 13.76 11.69 7.39
N GLY A 74 14.13 10.61 6.68
CA GLY A 74 15.31 9.81 6.99
C GLY A 74 15.12 8.73 8.05
N ALA A 75 13.87 8.38 8.38
CA ALA A 75 13.59 7.27 9.29
C ALA A 75 14.07 5.93 8.70
N SER A 76 14.36 4.98 9.57
CA SER A 76 14.64 3.62 9.13
C SER A 76 13.41 2.98 8.46
N ILE A 77 13.64 1.99 7.57
CA ILE A 77 12.53 1.25 6.97
C ILE A 77 11.64 0.60 8.03
N ALA A 78 12.24 0.11 9.12
CA ALA A 78 11.50 -0.53 10.21
C ALA A 78 10.57 0.47 10.92
N ASP A 79 11.08 1.68 11.23
CA ASP A 79 10.29 2.72 11.89
C ASP A 79 9.19 3.25 10.96
N ALA A 80 9.51 3.48 9.69
CA ALA A 80 8.51 3.89 8.70
C ALA A 80 7.41 2.83 8.53
N ALA A 81 7.77 1.55 8.42
CA ALA A 81 6.81 0.46 8.27
C ALA A 81 5.90 0.28 9.50
N ALA A 82 6.34 0.66 10.69
CA ALA A 82 5.50 0.66 11.90
C ALA A 82 4.27 1.58 11.76
N LEU A 83 4.34 2.59 10.88
CA LEU A 83 3.26 3.54 10.58
C LEU A 83 2.30 3.05 9.47
N ALA A 84 2.48 1.84 8.94
CA ALA A 84 1.76 1.36 7.76
C ALA A 84 0.23 1.36 7.90
N ALA A 85 -0.28 1.26 9.12
CA ALA A 85 -1.73 1.25 9.38
C ALA A 85 -2.27 2.61 9.88
N ALA A 86 -1.48 3.67 9.87
CA ALA A 86 -1.88 4.96 10.43
C ALA A 86 -3.11 5.58 9.73
N GLU A 87 -3.25 5.36 8.43
CA GLU A 87 -4.39 5.84 7.63
C GLU A 87 -5.40 4.73 7.30
N ALA A 88 -5.21 3.51 7.83
CA ALA A 88 -6.00 2.34 7.49
C ALA A 88 -7.13 2.08 8.48
N GLU A 89 -8.25 1.60 7.98
CA GLU A 89 -9.41 1.16 8.76
C GLU A 89 -9.89 -0.21 8.25
N PRO A 90 -9.06 -1.28 8.41
CA PRO A 90 -9.41 -2.58 7.89
C PRO A 90 -10.57 -3.20 8.66
N GLN A 91 -11.50 -3.82 7.94
CA GLN A 91 -12.62 -4.53 8.50
C GLN A 91 -12.23 -5.97 8.86
N SER A 92 -12.79 -6.49 9.95
CA SER A 92 -12.71 -7.92 10.27
C SER A 92 -13.70 -8.71 9.42
N ASP A 93 -13.26 -9.85 8.89
CA ASP A 93 -14.09 -10.79 8.14
C ASP A 93 -13.70 -12.25 8.44
N ASN A 94 -14.29 -13.21 7.71
CA ASN A 94 -13.99 -14.64 7.86
C ASN A 94 -12.53 -15.02 7.48
N ASN A 95 -11.77 -14.12 6.86
CA ASN A 95 -10.41 -14.38 6.41
C ASN A 95 -9.36 -13.86 7.39
N ALA A 96 -9.64 -12.70 8.04
CA ALA A 96 -8.71 -12.07 8.96
C ALA A 96 -9.41 -11.05 9.86
N SER A 97 -8.91 -10.89 11.10
CA SER A 97 -9.32 -9.79 11.96
C SER A 97 -8.66 -8.47 11.51
N SER A 98 -9.20 -7.35 11.95
CA SER A 98 -8.65 -6.01 11.73
C SER A 98 -7.20 -5.93 12.23
N GLU A 99 -6.95 -6.36 13.47
CA GLU A 99 -5.63 -6.33 14.11
C GLU A 99 -4.60 -7.18 13.35
N TYR A 100 -5.03 -8.33 12.82
CA TYR A 100 -4.15 -9.16 12.02
C TYR A 100 -3.79 -8.51 10.69
N ARG A 101 -4.74 -7.82 10.04
CA ARG A 101 -4.50 -7.04 8.82
C ARG A 101 -3.53 -5.90 9.06
N GLU A 102 -3.66 -5.16 10.17
CA GLU A 102 -2.73 -4.11 10.55
C GLU A 102 -1.31 -4.66 10.80
N HIS A 103 -1.21 -5.80 11.50
CA HIS A 103 0.08 -6.47 11.68
C HIS A 103 0.70 -6.89 10.35
N LEU A 104 -0.08 -7.53 9.46
CA LEU A 104 0.37 -7.91 8.13
C LEU A 104 0.83 -6.71 7.30
N ALA A 105 0.10 -5.60 7.33
CA ALA A 105 0.47 -4.39 6.61
C ALA A 105 1.87 -3.91 7.01
N LYS A 106 2.17 -3.84 8.31
CA LYS A 106 3.50 -3.46 8.82
C LYS A 106 4.60 -4.39 8.32
N VAL A 107 4.37 -5.71 8.36
CA VAL A 107 5.34 -6.70 7.87
C VAL A 107 5.55 -6.60 6.36
N LEU A 108 4.46 -6.50 5.59
CA LEU A 108 4.53 -6.45 4.13
C LEU A 108 5.10 -5.13 3.61
N VAL A 109 4.78 -4.00 4.25
CA VAL A 109 5.36 -2.69 3.92
C VAL A 109 6.87 -2.72 4.15
N ARG A 110 7.33 -3.24 5.28
CA ARG A 110 8.77 -3.40 5.53
C ARG A 110 9.45 -4.21 4.43
N ARG A 111 8.92 -5.38 4.08
CA ARG A 111 9.46 -6.24 3.01
C ARG A 111 9.46 -5.55 1.65
N ALA A 112 8.37 -4.87 1.32
CA ALA A 112 8.24 -4.17 0.05
C ALA A 112 9.25 -3.03 -0.07
N LEU A 113 9.46 -2.24 1.00
CA LEU A 113 10.45 -1.16 1.03
C LEU A 113 11.89 -1.68 0.98
N GLU A 114 12.20 -2.79 1.67
CA GLU A 114 13.51 -3.45 1.60
C GLU A 114 13.82 -3.96 0.18
N GLN A 115 12.84 -4.51 -0.51
CA GLN A 115 12.98 -4.99 -1.90
C GLN A 115 13.02 -3.86 -2.94
N SER A 116 12.45 -2.70 -2.62
CA SER A 116 12.45 -1.52 -3.49
C SER A 116 13.77 -0.73 -3.46
N THR A 117 14.73 -1.10 -2.62
CA THR A 117 16.07 -0.49 -2.63
C THR A 117 16.87 -1.04 -3.79
N LYS A 118 17.14 -0.18 -4.77
CA LYS A 118 18.13 -0.40 -5.84
C LYS A 118 19.12 0.74 -5.83
#